data_b708577cf5cf943b132b6df8ad1d1619
#
_entry.id   b708577cf5cf943b132b6df8ad1d1619
#
_cell.length_a   1.000
_cell.length_b   1.000
_cell.length_c   1.000
_cell.angle_alpha   90.00
_cell.angle_beta   90.00
_cell.angle_gamma   90.00
#
_symmetry.space_group_name_H-M   'P 1'
#
loop_
_entity.id
_entity.type
_entity.pdbx_description
1 polymer ?
#
loop_
_entity_poly.entity_id
_entity_poly.type
_entity_poly.pdbx_seq_one_letter_code
_entity_poly.pdbx_strand_id
1 'polypeptide(L)'
;MKKLIGVLLCACVLATVLTGCGPVPEHHEISDYIMELDYTKDFKVLQLTDVHVGNKDDRQYQYDFLDVVIRDADADLIVVTGDLFTFADKVTAKEFFAFLDSYGIKWTVTFGNHDEQCYFSVDWLTNLLNNYGSNCVFKDIQNDDVYGDANFAINLMENGIVKEQLILLDSNRYNYGEYIGYDYMKKDQIAWYEDLVKDTTKKNGGSPVPSICFFHIPVPEFDDAWEAAQAGSMDAVFEFGEKREAVCCPDINTGFFDKVLELDSTKAIVVGHDHLNNFRVKYKGVYLCYGVTSTDRIYYDPSVLGGHVITIHSDGSLDFEQLFHSYEEVE
;
A
#
# COMPACT_ATOMS: atom_id res chain seq x y z
N MET A 1 -85.84 -36.94 -13.25
CA MET A 1 -84.39 -37.27 -13.17
C MET A 1 -83.66 -36.22 -13.96
N LYS A 2 -83.13 -35.21 -13.34
CA LYS A 2 -82.38 -34.12 -13.97
C LYS A 2 -80.92 -34.33 -13.70
N LYS A 3 -80.04 -34.50 -14.71
CA LYS A 3 -78.61 -34.58 -14.61
C LYS A 3 -78.06 -33.17 -14.53
N LEU A 4 -77.38 -32.88 -13.44
CA LEU A 4 -76.50 -31.68 -13.30
C LEU A 4 -75.15 -31.95 -13.99
N ILE A 5 -74.81 -31.11 -14.94
CA ILE A 5 -73.43 -31.06 -15.53
C ILE A 5 -72.72 -29.99 -14.83
N GLY A 6 -71.66 -30.41 -14.06
CA GLY A 6 -70.74 -29.49 -13.43
C GLY A 6 -69.66 -29.03 -14.42
N VAL A 7 -69.57 -27.73 -14.63
CA VAL A 7 -68.50 -27.09 -15.40
C VAL A 7 -67.35 -26.82 -14.44
N LEU A 8 -66.21 -27.45 -14.69
CA LEU A 8 -64.98 -27.23 -13.97
C LEU A 8 -64.25 -26.01 -14.65
N LEU A 9 -64.21 -24.87 -13.97
CA LEU A 9 -63.42 -23.74 -14.40
C LEU A 9 -61.95 -23.96 -13.94
N CYS A 10 -61.08 -24.23 -14.90
CA CYS A 10 -59.63 -24.27 -14.66
C CYS A 10 -59.09 -22.83 -14.69
N ALA A 11 -58.81 -22.28 -13.53
CA ALA A 11 -58.10 -20.98 -13.41
C ALA A 11 -56.60 -21.22 -13.59
N CYS A 12 -56.09 -20.88 -14.75
CA CYS A 12 -54.60 -20.80 -14.95
C CYS A 12 -54.09 -19.55 -14.24
N VAL A 13 -53.42 -19.74 -13.12
CA VAL A 13 -52.60 -18.71 -12.47
C VAL A 13 -51.31 -18.57 -13.29
N LEU A 14 -51.18 -17.55 -14.08
CA LEU A 14 -49.89 -17.14 -14.67
C LEU A 14 -49.04 -16.56 -13.54
N ALA A 15 -48.10 -17.36 -13.03
CA ALA A 15 -47.03 -16.86 -12.20
C ALA A 15 -46.00 -16.12 -13.08
N THR A 16 -46.10 -14.80 -13.14
CA THR A 16 -45.01 -13.96 -13.67
C THR A 16 -43.81 -14.07 -12.74
N VAL A 17 -42.81 -14.84 -13.14
CA VAL A 17 -41.50 -14.83 -12.53
C VAL A 17 -40.89 -13.46 -12.89
N LEU A 18 -40.98 -12.50 -11.99
CA LEU A 18 -40.13 -11.32 -12.00
C LEU A 18 -38.73 -11.79 -11.67
N THR A 19 -37.93 -12.06 -12.71
CA THR A 19 -36.48 -12.12 -12.57
C THR A 19 -36.03 -10.72 -12.23
N GLY A 20 -35.84 -10.45 -10.94
CA GLY A 20 -35.17 -9.24 -10.49
C GLY A 20 -33.75 -9.30 -11.08
N CYS A 21 -33.47 -8.51 -12.11
CA CYS A 21 -32.11 -8.10 -12.40
C CYS A 21 -31.65 -7.31 -11.17
N GLY A 22 -30.89 -7.94 -10.29
CA GLY A 22 -30.03 -7.21 -9.39
C GLY A 22 -29.10 -6.32 -10.23
N PRO A 23 -28.57 -5.22 -9.67
CA PRO A 23 -27.57 -4.44 -10.39
C PRO A 23 -26.48 -5.40 -10.85
N VAL A 24 -26.14 -5.35 -12.15
CA VAL A 24 -24.98 -6.05 -12.69
C VAL A 24 -23.78 -5.49 -11.91
N PRO A 25 -22.92 -6.33 -11.32
CA PRO A 25 -21.72 -5.83 -10.67
C PRO A 25 -20.97 -4.92 -11.65
N GLU A 26 -20.63 -3.72 -11.21
CA GLU A 26 -19.85 -2.80 -12.01
C GLU A 26 -18.48 -3.44 -12.20
N HIS A 27 -18.13 -3.76 -13.43
CA HIS A 27 -16.81 -4.34 -13.74
C HIS A 27 -15.85 -3.17 -13.91
N HIS A 28 -14.82 -3.11 -13.07
CA HIS A 28 -13.81 -2.06 -13.13
C HIS A 28 -12.67 -2.48 -14.08
N GLU A 29 -12.28 -1.53 -14.92
CA GLU A 29 -11.12 -1.69 -15.80
C GLU A 29 -9.84 -1.34 -15.04
N ILE A 30 -8.71 -1.92 -15.44
CA ILE A 30 -7.40 -1.61 -14.82
C ILE A 30 -7.11 -0.11 -14.78
N SER A 31 -7.55 0.64 -15.79
CA SER A 31 -7.39 2.11 -15.82
C SER A 31 -8.08 2.84 -14.67
N ASP A 32 -9.11 2.23 -14.06
CA ASP A 32 -9.84 2.82 -12.94
C ASP A 32 -8.99 2.86 -11.67
N TYR A 33 -7.98 2.00 -11.57
CA TYR A 33 -7.04 1.91 -10.45
C TYR A 33 -5.78 2.77 -10.64
N ILE A 34 -5.67 3.53 -11.73
CA ILE A 34 -4.46 4.27 -12.05
C ILE A 34 -4.67 5.77 -11.85
N MET A 35 -3.69 6.39 -11.20
CA MET A 35 -3.50 7.83 -11.16
C MET A 35 -2.22 8.21 -11.92
N GLU A 36 -2.08 9.45 -12.32
CA GLU A 36 -0.92 9.93 -13.06
C GLU A 36 -0.30 11.14 -12.37
N LEU A 37 1.03 11.15 -12.31
CA LEU A 37 1.83 12.29 -11.92
C LEU A 37 2.88 12.58 -12.98
N ASP A 38 3.25 13.85 -13.12
CA ASP A 38 4.35 14.22 -13.98
C ASP A 38 5.67 13.67 -13.40
N TYR A 39 6.44 12.97 -14.24
CA TYR A 39 7.78 12.56 -13.90
C TYR A 39 8.74 13.74 -14.09
N THR A 40 9.42 14.08 -13.01
CA THR A 40 10.54 15.02 -13.05
C THR A 40 11.85 14.24 -12.99
N LYS A 41 12.93 14.82 -13.53
CA LYS A 41 14.24 14.20 -13.42
C LYS A 41 14.59 13.98 -11.96
N ASP A 42 15.10 12.77 -11.64
CA ASP A 42 15.47 12.37 -10.28
C ASP A 42 14.30 12.49 -9.29
N PHE A 43 13.15 11.90 -9.65
CA PHE A 43 11.92 11.93 -8.87
C PHE A 43 12.12 11.28 -7.50
N LYS A 44 11.90 12.05 -6.43
CA LYS A 44 12.12 11.60 -5.06
C LYS A 44 10.82 11.23 -4.37
N VAL A 45 10.77 10.03 -3.83
CA VAL A 45 9.69 9.52 -2.98
C VAL A 45 10.18 9.46 -1.54
N LEU A 46 9.56 10.21 -0.63
CA LEU A 46 9.74 10.02 0.80
C LEU A 46 8.76 8.96 1.29
N GLN A 47 9.27 7.85 1.79
CA GLN A 47 8.48 6.92 2.58
C GLN A 47 8.53 7.34 4.06
N LEU A 48 7.35 7.55 4.65
CA LEU A 48 7.10 7.51 6.08
C LEU A 48 6.37 6.20 6.40
N THR A 49 6.61 5.63 7.56
CA THR A 49 5.93 4.40 7.97
C THR A 49 5.77 4.34 9.47
N ASP A 50 4.78 3.60 9.94
CA ASP A 50 4.58 3.36 11.37
C ASP A 50 4.51 4.68 12.17
N VAL A 51 3.71 5.62 11.67
CA VAL A 51 3.59 6.97 12.25
C VAL A 51 2.80 6.95 13.55
N HIS A 52 1.78 6.09 13.66
CA HIS A 52 0.98 5.87 14.86
C HIS A 52 0.43 7.14 15.52
N VAL A 53 -0.12 8.06 14.74
CA VAL A 53 -0.76 9.27 15.29
C VAL A 53 -1.94 8.88 16.16
N GLY A 54 -1.91 9.27 17.42
CA GLY A 54 -2.95 8.94 18.41
C GLY A 54 -3.66 10.15 18.99
N ASN A 55 -4.69 9.89 19.84
CA ASN A 55 -5.45 10.92 20.57
C ASN A 55 -4.68 11.41 21.80
N LYS A 56 -3.44 11.93 21.62
CA LYS A 56 -2.62 12.41 22.75
C LYS A 56 -2.39 13.91 22.66
N ASP A 57 -2.16 14.53 23.82
CA ASP A 57 -1.89 15.97 23.92
C ASP A 57 -0.55 16.39 23.30
N ASP A 58 0.36 15.42 23.09
CA ASP A 58 1.71 15.62 22.58
C ASP A 58 1.87 15.41 21.05
N ARG A 59 0.76 15.44 20.28
CA ARG A 59 0.80 15.32 18.81
C ARG A 59 1.65 16.38 18.13
N GLN A 60 1.70 17.59 18.69
CA GLN A 60 2.50 18.67 18.13
C GLN A 60 3.97 18.26 18.06
N TYR A 61 4.49 17.67 19.10
CA TYR A 61 5.88 17.19 19.15
C TYR A 61 6.15 16.13 18.08
N GLN A 62 5.21 15.23 17.83
CA GLN A 62 5.30 14.25 16.74
C GLN A 62 5.28 14.94 15.36
N TYR A 63 4.42 15.95 15.17
CA TYR A 63 4.39 16.71 13.93
C TYR A 63 5.66 17.54 13.72
N ASP A 64 6.24 18.10 14.78
CA ASP A 64 7.51 18.83 14.71
C ASP A 64 8.66 17.90 14.26
N PHE A 65 8.67 16.65 14.75
CA PHE A 65 9.62 15.62 14.26
C PHE A 65 9.41 15.29 12.78
N LEU A 66 8.17 15.01 12.38
CA LEU A 66 7.84 14.73 10.97
C LEU A 66 8.14 15.92 10.07
N ASP A 67 8.00 17.17 10.55
CA ASP A 67 8.34 18.37 9.79
C ASP A 67 9.84 18.40 9.43
N VAL A 68 10.72 18.03 10.38
CA VAL A 68 12.15 17.92 10.12
C VAL A 68 12.43 16.87 9.03
N VAL A 69 11.86 15.67 9.16
CA VAL A 69 12.04 14.58 8.19
C VAL A 69 11.53 14.96 6.81
N ILE A 70 10.33 15.55 6.72
CA ILE A 70 9.71 15.91 5.43
C ILE A 70 10.51 17.01 4.74
N ARG A 71 11.02 18.01 5.47
CA ARG A 71 11.82 19.08 4.89
C ARG A 71 13.19 18.63 4.45
N ASP A 72 13.83 17.74 5.19
CA ASP A 72 15.15 17.20 4.84
C ASP A 72 15.08 16.33 3.59
N ALA A 73 14.00 15.58 3.41
CA ALA A 73 13.81 14.70 2.27
C ALA A 73 13.78 15.43 0.91
N ASP A 74 13.31 16.67 0.85
CA ASP A 74 13.12 17.44 -0.40
C ASP A 74 12.44 16.58 -1.48
N ALA A 75 11.30 15.98 -1.12
CA ALA A 75 10.62 14.95 -1.92
C ALA A 75 9.57 15.55 -2.86
N ASP A 76 9.33 14.85 -3.99
CA ASP A 76 8.24 15.15 -4.93
C ASP A 76 6.92 14.47 -4.52
N LEU A 77 7.03 13.34 -3.82
CA LEU A 77 5.90 12.55 -3.32
C LEU A 77 6.18 12.02 -1.91
N ILE A 78 5.20 12.11 -1.03
CA ILE A 78 5.22 11.43 0.28
C ILE A 78 4.31 10.19 0.19
N VAL A 79 4.85 9.02 0.55
CA VAL A 79 4.09 7.76 0.67
C VAL A 79 4.14 7.32 2.12
N VAL A 80 2.98 7.23 2.79
CA VAL A 80 2.91 6.68 4.15
C VAL A 80 2.50 5.22 4.07
N THR A 81 3.41 4.32 4.39
CA THR A 81 3.22 2.87 4.21
C THR A 81 2.63 2.19 5.44
N GLY A 82 1.42 2.60 5.81
CA GLY A 82 0.62 1.95 6.84
C GLY A 82 0.95 2.35 8.28
N ASP A 83 0.13 1.84 9.19
CA ASP A 83 0.13 2.19 10.60
C ASP A 83 0.15 3.70 10.83
N LEU A 84 -0.76 4.37 10.10
CA LEU A 84 -0.97 5.82 10.17
C LEU A 84 -1.38 6.24 11.58
N PHE A 85 -2.21 5.41 12.22
CA PHE A 85 -2.93 5.74 13.44
C PHE A 85 -2.93 4.61 14.46
N THR A 86 -3.03 5.00 15.75
CA THR A 86 -3.33 4.08 16.84
C THR A 86 -4.40 4.68 17.76
N PHE A 87 -5.56 4.03 17.84
CA PHE A 87 -6.72 4.49 18.63
C PHE A 87 -7.12 5.94 18.34
N ALA A 88 -6.93 6.40 17.12
CA ALA A 88 -7.27 7.75 16.69
C ALA A 88 -8.77 7.94 16.46
N ASP A 89 -9.23 9.18 16.60
CA ASP A 89 -10.57 9.60 16.19
C ASP A 89 -10.55 10.33 14.83
N LYS A 90 -11.74 10.64 14.31
CA LYS A 90 -11.89 11.32 13.03
C LYS A 90 -11.27 12.72 12.97
N VAL A 91 -11.14 13.38 14.11
CA VAL A 91 -10.51 14.71 14.18
C VAL A 91 -9.01 14.56 14.00
N THR A 92 -8.42 13.62 14.72
CA THR A 92 -6.99 13.27 14.61
C THR A 92 -6.60 12.90 13.18
N ALA A 93 -7.38 12.04 12.52
CA ALA A 93 -7.11 11.66 11.14
C ALA A 93 -7.14 12.86 10.18
N LYS A 94 -8.14 13.75 10.32
CA LYS A 94 -8.23 14.96 9.49
C LYS A 94 -7.09 15.94 9.76
N GLU A 95 -6.66 16.09 11.02
CA GLU A 95 -5.53 16.95 11.39
C GLU A 95 -4.23 16.41 10.77
N PHE A 96 -3.99 15.10 10.81
CA PHE A 96 -2.81 14.49 10.18
C PHE A 96 -2.78 14.68 8.66
N PHE A 97 -3.90 14.47 7.99
CA PHE A 97 -3.95 14.71 6.55
C PHE A 97 -3.81 16.19 6.19
N ALA A 98 -4.36 17.10 7.00
CA ALA A 98 -4.15 18.53 6.83
C ALA A 98 -2.68 18.92 7.05
N PHE A 99 -1.98 18.25 7.97
CA PHE A 99 -0.55 18.41 8.18
C PHE A 99 0.23 18.00 6.93
N LEU A 100 -0.01 16.79 6.38
CA LEU A 100 0.65 16.36 5.13
C LEU A 100 0.33 17.30 3.96
N ASP A 101 -0.92 17.72 3.82
CA ASP A 101 -1.37 18.60 2.71
C ASP A 101 -0.77 20.00 2.79
N SER A 102 -0.37 20.46 3.98
CA SER A 102 0.19 21.80 4.22
C SER A 102 1.54 22.04 3.54
N TYR A 103 2.26 21.00 3.18
CA TYR A 103 3.54 21.10 2.46
C TYR A 103 3.38 21.43 0.98
N GLY A 104 2.19 21.25 0.40
CA GLY A 104 1.97 21.41 -1.04
C GLY A 104 2.65 20.32 -1.89
N ILE A 105 3.29 19.35 -1.27
CA ILE A 105 3.86 18.15 -1.90
C ILE A 105 2.72 17.15 -2.14
N LYS A 106 2.81 16.37 -3.21
CA LYS A 106 1.89 15.24 -3.42
C LYS A 106 2.10 14.18 -2.33
N TRP A 107 1.01 13.60 -1.85
CA TRP A 107 1.08 12.57 -0.83
C TRP A 107 0.02 11.49 -1.02
N THR A 108 0.34 10.31 -0.52
CA THR A 108 -0.55 9.14 -0.54
C THR A 108 -0.27 8.22 0.63
N VAL A 109 -1.12 7.22 0.83
CA VAL A 109 -1.00 6.25 1.93
C VAL A 109 -1.37 4.84 1.45
N THR A 110 -0.85 3.82 2.15
CA THR A 110 -1.44 2.48 2.26
C THR A 110 -1.89 2.26 3.70
N PHE A 111 -2.55 1.15 4.00
CA PHE A 111 -2.99 0.85 5.37
C PHE A 111 -2.13 -0.24 6.01
N GLY A 112 -2.00 -0.13 7.34
CA GLY A 112 -1.36 -1.12 8.19
C GLY A 112 -2.36 -1.81 9.11
N ASN A 113 -1.86 -2.71 9.95
CA ASN A 113 -2.72 -3.51 10.82
C ASN A 113 -3.29 -2.73 12.02
N HIS A 114 -2.74 -1.58 12.37
CA HIS A 114 -3.28 -0.74 13.44
C HIS A 114 -4.35 0.26 12.96
N ASP A 115 -4.48 0.52 11.67
CA ASP A 115 -5.43 1.52 11.15
C ASP A 115 -6.89 1.11 11.39
N GLU A 116 -7.21 -0.20 11.46
CA GLU A 116 -8.54 -0.68 11.85
C GLU A 116 -8.87 -0.56 13.34
N GLN A 117 -7.86 -0.30 14.20
CA GLN A 117 -8.04 -0.17 15.66
C GLN A 117 -8.50 1.23 16.07
N CYS A 118 -8.84 2.07 15.11
CA CYS A 118 -9.27 3.45 15.33
C CYS A 118 -10.77 3.55 15.63
N TYR A 119 -11.22 4.74 16.09
CA TYR A 119 -12.63 5.04 16.36
C TYR A 119 -13.40 5.45 15.07
N PHE A 120 -12.95 4.93 13.92
CA PHE A 120 -13.58 5.05 12.60
C PHE A 120 -13.31 3.78 11.80
N SER A 121 -14.10 3.52 10.77
CA SER A 121 -13.84 2.39 9.87
C SER A 121 -12.84 2.77 8.77
N VAL A 122 -12.19 1.78 8.18
CA VAL A 122 -11.34 1.97 7.01
C VAL A 122 -12.15 2.50 5.83
N ASP A 123 -13.41 2.05 5.63
CA ASP A 123 -14.33 2.63 4.62
C ASP A 123 -14.54 4.15 4.78
N TRP A 124 -14.61 4.64 6.02
CA TRP A 124 -14.70 6.07 6.24
C TRP A 124 -13.40 6.77 5.85
N LEU A 125 -12.27 6.14 6.12
CA LEU A 125 -10.95 6.67 5.81
C LEU A 125 -10.72 6.73 4.30
N THR A 126 -11.01 5.65 3.57
CA THR A 126 -10.91 5.59 2.10
C THR A 126 -11.84 6.59 1.43
N ASN A 127 -13.09 6.73 1.92
CA ASN A 127 -14.01 7.76 1.43
C ASN A 127 -13.48 9.18 1.66
N LEU A 128 -12.85 9.44 2.81
CA LEU A 128 -12.22 10.74 3.07
C LEU A 128 -11.09 11.00 2.09
N LEU A 129 -10.19 10.04 1.90
CA LEU A 129 -9.00 10.15 1.05
C LEU A 129 -9.37 10.29 -0.43
N ASN A 130 -10.31 9.49 -0.94
CA ASN A 130 -10.81 9.59 -2.32
C ASN A 130 -11.37 10.98 -2.66
N ASN A 131 -11.85 11.72 -1.66
CA ASN A 131 -12.44 13.05 -1.83
C ASN A 131 -11.62 14.16 -1.16
N TYR A 132 -10.35 13.89 -0.86
CA TYR A 132 -9.47 14.88 -0.22
C TYR A 132 -9.04 16.01 -1.18
N GLY A 133 -8.09 16.79 -0.84
CA GLY A 133 -7.59 17.89 -1.69
C GLY A 133 -6.75 17.41 -2.87
N SER A 134 -6.30 18.36 -3.69
CA SER A 134 -5.55 18.07 -4.93
C SER A 134 -4.14 17.53 -4.70
N ASN A 135 -3.57 17.62 -3.48
CA ASN A 135 -2.25 17.06 -3.18
C ASN A 135 -2.34 15.59 -2.76
N CYS A 136 -3.50 15.13 -2.28
CA CYS A 136 -3.75 13.71 -2.02
C CYS A 136 -3.88 12.94 -3.34
N VAL A 137 -2.97 12.01 -3.57
CA VAL A 137 -2.95 11.12 -4.75
C VAL A 137 -3.31 9.73 -4.26
N PHE A 138 -4.59 9.56 -3.95
CA PHE A 138 -5.11 8.31 -3.39
C PHE A 138 -6.28 7.82 -4.22
N LYS A 139 -6.37 6.51 -4.36
CA LYS A 139 -7.49 5.87 -5.00
C LYS A 139 -7.84 4.55 -4.33
N ASP A 140 -9.10 4.43 -4.00
CA ASP A 140 -9.71 3.19 -3.57
C ASP A 140 -11.00 3.01 -4.37
N ILE A 141 -11.08 1.88 -5.06
CA ILE A 141 -12.30 1.48 -5.77
C ILE A 141 -13.02 0.53 -4.84
N GLN A 142 -14.04 1.03 -4.17
CA GLN A 142 -14.86 0.25 -3.25
C GLN A 142 -15.66 -0.79 -4.03
N ASN A 143 -15.06 -1.92 -4.30
CA ASN A 143 -15.67 -3.06 -4.97
C ASN A 143 -15.24 -4.37 -4.33
N ASP A 144 -15.89 -5.47 -4.70
CA ASP A 144 -15.60 -6.82 -4.23
C ASP A 144 -14.62 -7.59 -5.16
N ASP A 145 -14.08 -6.93 -6.21
CA ASP A 145 -13.26 -7.60 -7.22
C ASP A 145 -11.81 -7.81 -6.77
N VAL A 146 -11.28 -6.92 -5.92
CA VAL A 146 -9.93 -6.98 -5.36
C VAL A 146 -10.03 -6.82 -3.85
N TYR A 147 -9.57 -7.81 -3.11
CA TYR A 147 -9.61 -7.81 -1.65
C TYR A 147 -8.73 -6.70 -1.06
N GLY A 148 -9.16 -6.13 0.07
CA GLY A 148 -8.45 -5.07 0.78
C GLY A 148 -8.79 -3.67 0.26
N ASP A 149 -8.20 -2.68 0.90
CA ASP A 149 -8.43 -1.25 0.65
C ASP A 149 -7.16 -0.62 0.06
N ALA A 150 -7.29 0.38 -0.83
CA ALA A 150 -6.14 1.11 -1.38
C ALA A 150 -5.17 0.26 -2.24
N ASN A 151 -5.71 -0.64 -3.07
CA ASN A 151 -4.93 -1.27 -4.14
C ASN A 151 -5.03 -0.39 -5.39
N PHE A 152 -3.96 0.34 -5.73
CA PHE A 152 -3.94 1.24 -6.88
C PHE A 152 -2.51 1.51 -7.36
N ALA A 153 -2.36 2.21 -8.48
CA ALA A 153 -1.06 2.57 -9.02
C ALA A 153 -0.99 4.06 -9.36
N ILE A 154 0.22 4.60 -9.28
CA ILE A 154 0.56 5.95 -9.74
C ILE A 154 1.57 5.80 -10.87
N ASN A 155 1.17 6.18 -12.09
CA ASN A 155 2.08 6.24 -13.22
C ASN A 155 2.84 7.58 -13.19
N LEU A 156 4.16 7.51 -13.17
CA LEU A 156 5.02 8.67 -13.39
C LEU A 156 5.20 8.89 -14.88
N MET A 157 4.67 10.01 -15.38
CA MET A 157 4.52 10.29 -16.80
C MET A 157 5.56 11.29 -17.31
N GLU A 158 6.25 10.96 -18.38
CA GLU A 158 7.08 11.91 -19.13
C GLU A 158 6.65 11.93 -20.60
N ASN A 159 6.22 13.08 -21.10
CA ASN A 159 5.77 13.26 -22.49
C ASN A 159 4.69 12.25 -22.94
N GLY A 160 3.78 11.88 -22.05
CA GLY A 160 2.71 10.91 -22.29
C GLY A 160 3.15 9.44 -22.29
N ILE A 161 4.36 9.15 -21.80
CA ILE A 161 4.92 7.81 -21.65
C ILE A 161 5.09 7.51 -20.17
N VAL A 162 4.68 6.33 -19.73
CA VAL A 162 4.92 5.86 -18.35
C VAL A 162 6.39 5.53 -18.20
N LYS A 163 7.09 6.20 -17.30
CA LYS A 163 8.52 6.00 -17.01
C LYS A 163 8.71 5.01 -15.86
N GLU A 164 7.89 5.13 -14.85
CA GLU A 164 7.91 4.31 -13.65
C GLU A 164 6.48 4.13 -13.15
N GLN A 165 6.20 3.03 -12.47
CA GLN A 165 4.90 2.78 -11.85
C GLN A 165 5.08 2.54 -10.35
N LEU A 166 4.44 3.35 -9.53
CA LEU A 166 4.38 3.14 -8.08
C LEU A 166 3.09 2.37 -7.80
N ILE A 167 3.23 1.16 -7.28
CA ILE A 167 2.11 0.25 -7.03
C ILE A 167 1.89 0.17 -5.53
N LEU A 168 0.73 0.63 -5.10
CA LEU A 168 0.32 0.62 -3.70
C LEU A 168 -0.62 -0.56 -3.49
N LEU A 169 -0.34 -1.37 -2.47
CA LEU A 169 -1.08 -2.58 -2.17
C LEU A 169 -1.51 -2.57 -0.70
N ASP A 170 -2.69 -3.08 -0.42
CA ASP A 170 -3.07 -3.43 0.94
C ASP A 170 -2.44 -4.80 1.30
N SER A 171 -1.51 -4.81 2.23
CA SER A 171 -0.94 -6.06 2.77
C SER A 171 -1.89 -6.78 3.72
N ASN A 172 -3.08 -6.24 3.90
CA ASN A 172 -4.11 -6.67 4.83
C ASN A 172 -3.68 -6.48 6.31
N ARG A 173 -4.33 -7.12 7.25
CA ARG A 173 -4.18 -6.80 8.68
C ARG A 173 -3.94 -8.06 9.50
N TYR A 174 -4.95 -8.47 10.29
CA TYR A 174 -4.93 -9.69 11.06
C TYR A 174 -5.89 -10.73 10.49
N ASN A 175 -5.46 -11.97 10.46
CA ASN A 175 -6.33 -13.11 10.19
C ASN A 175 -6.80 -13.72 11.53
N TYR A 176 -8.11 -13.77 11.72
CA TYR A 176 -8.75 -14.40 12.88
C TYR A 176 -9.56 -15.65 12.49
N GLY A 177 -9.35 -16.17 11.27
CA GLY A 177 -10.07 -17.30 10.71
C GLY A 177 -9.42 -18.66 11.01
N GLU A 178 -8.87 -19.32 9.99
CA GLU A 178 -8.27 -20.66 10.12
C GLU A 178 -7.00 -20.67 10.96
N TYR A 179 -6.29 -19.54 11.05
CA TYR A 179 -5.14 -19.35 11.94
C TYR A 179 -5.17 -17.93 12.52
N ILE A 180 -4.43 -17.71 13.60
CA ILE A 180 -4.28 -16.39 14.20
C ILE A 180 -2.89 -15.86 13.84
N GLY A 181 -2.83 -14.74 13.15
CA GLY A 181 -1.58 -14.13 12.72
C GLY A 181 -1.82 -12.95 11.78
N TYR A 182 -0.78 -12.51 11.08
CA TYR A 182 -0.94 -11.52 10.04
C TYR A 182 -1.62 -12.11 8.81
N ASP A 183 -2.48 -11.33 8.17
CA ASP A 183 -3.11 -11.73 6.93
C ASP A 183 -2.12 -11.57 5.76
N TYR A 184 -2.46 -12.10 4.59
CA TYR A 184 -1.57 -12.26 3.44
C TYR A 184 -2.20 -11.65 2.18
N MET A 185 -1.38 -11.31 1.19
CA MET A 185 -1.83 -10.91 -0.15
C MET A 185 -2.74 -11.99 -0.74
N LYS A 186 -3.98 -11.62 -1.09
CA LYS A 186 -4.97 -12.56 -1.64
C LYS A 186 -4.70 -12.83 -3.11
N LYS A 187 -5.27 -13.92 -3.60
CA LYS A 187 -5.08 -14.35 -5.01
C LYS A 187 -5.64 -13.34 -6.01
N ASP A 188 -6.71 -12.65 -5.66
CA ASP A 188 -7.31 -11.59 -6.48
C ASP A 188 -6.43 -10.34 -6.51
N GLN A 189 -5.79 -9.95 -5.40
CA GLN A 189 -4.79 -8.90 -5.37
C GLN A 189 -3.58 -9.23 -6.27
N ILE A 190 -3.11 -10.49 -6.22
CA ILE A 190 -2.01 -10.96 -7.09
C ILE A 190 -2.44 -10.98 -8.56
N ALA A 191 -3.67 -11.37 -8.85
CA ALA A 191 -4.21 -11.34 -10.21
C ALA A 191 -4.36 -9.89 -10.71
N TRP A 192 -4.84 -8.98 -9.86
CA TRP A 192 -4.92 -7.55 -10.17
C TRP A 192 -3.53 -6.95 -10.47
N TYR A 193 -2.53 -7.26 -9.63
CA TYR A 193 -1.14 -6.85 -9.88
C TYR A 193 -0.63 -7.38 -11.24
N GLU A 194 -0.90 -8.65 -11.55
CA GLU A 194 -0.53 -9.25 -12.82
C GLU A 194 -1.19 -8.54 -14.00
N ASP A 195 -2.49 -8.25 -13.92
CA ASP A 195 -3.24 -7.57 -14.96
C ASP A 195 -2.78 -6.12 -15.14
N LEU A 196 -2.48 -5.40 -14.04
CA LEU A 196 -1.92 -4.06 -14.06
C LEU A 196 -0.57 -4.01 -14.81
N VAL A 197 0.36 -4.89 -14.45
CA VAL A 197 1.69 -4.95 -15.07
C VAL A 197 1.58 -5.36 -16.55
N LYS A 198 0.72 -6.32 -16.89
CA LYS A 198 0.50 -6.75 -18.29
C LYS A 198 -0.14 -5.64 -19.13
N ASP A 199 -1.12 -4.93 -18.60
CA ASP A 199 -1.76 -3.82 -19.29
C ASP A 199 -0.76 -2.69 -19.57
N THR A 200 0.03 -2.30 -18.57
CA THR A 200 1.06 -1.27 -18.69
C THR A 200 2.16 -1.70 -19.66
N THR A 201 2.63 -2.95 -19.58
CA THR A 201 3.58 -3.55 -20.52
C THR A 201 3.06 -3.49 -21.97
N LYS A 202 1.80 -3.85 -22.17
CA LYS A 202 1.17 -3.80 -23.50
C LYS A 202 1.11 -2.37 -24.03
N LYS A 203 0.74 -1.41 -23.19
CA LYS A 203 0.70 0.03 -23.55
C LYS A 203 2.09 0.59 -23.82
N ASN A 204 3.12 0.03 -23.19
CA ASN A 204 4.53 0.38 -23.41
C ASN A 204 5.19 -0.42 -24.56
N GLY A 205 4.44 -0.91 -25.53
CA GLY A 205 4.97 -1.59 -26.70
C GLY A 205 5.54 -2.98 -26.45
N GLY A 206 5.16 -3.62 -25.33
CA GLY A 206 5.55 -5.00 -24.97
C GLY A 206 6.78 -5.09 -24.07
N SER A 207 7.33 -3.96 -23.62
CA SER A 207 8.41 -3.92 -22.63
C SER A 207 7.83 -3.62 -21.24
N PRO A 208 8.15 -4.39 -20.18
CA PRO A 208 7.74 -4.06 -18.83
C PRO A 208 8.18 -2.64 -18.46
N VAL A 209 7.27 -1.90 -17.83
CA VAL A 209 7.61 -0.62 -17.21
C VAL A 209 8.19 -0.92 -15.83
N PRO A 210 9.34 -0.32 -15.46
CA PRO A 210 9.86 -0.48 -14.10
C PRO A 210 8.81 -0.07 -13.06
N SER A 211 8.80 -0.74 -11.91
CA SER A 211 7.86 -0.41 -10.84
C SER A 211 8.45 -0.59 -9.45
N ILE A 212 7.84 0.10 -8.47
CA ILE A 212 8.12 -0.04 -7.05
C ILE A 212 6.80 -0.36 -6.36
N CYS A 213 6.77 -1.45 -5.58
CA CYS A 213 5.62 -1.80 -4.76
C CYS A 213 5.78 -1.23 -3.34
N PHE A 214 4.71 -0.61 -2.83
CA PHE A 214 4.61 -0.08 -1.47
C PHE A 214 3.47 -0.78 -0.73
N PHE A 215 3.75 -1.35 0.42
CA PHE A 215 2.76 -1.90 1.33
C PHE A 215 3.32 -1.97 2.75
N HIS A 216 2.52 -2.37 3.74
CA HIS A 216 2.90 -2.29 5.14
C HIS A 216 3.58 -3.57 5.64
N ILE A 217 2.85 -4.68 5.72
CA ILE A 217 3.34 -5.95 6.27
C ILE A 217 4.22 -6.66 5.25
N PRO A 218 5.49 -7.01 5.58
CA PRO A 218 6.39 -7.65 4.65
C PRO A 218 5.89 -9.02 4.18
N VAL A 219 6.31 -9.45 2.99
CA VAL A 219 6.14 -10.84 2.54
C VAL A 219 7.24 -11.72 3.13
N PRO A 220 7.02 -13.06 3.24
CA PRO A 220 7.99 -13.98 3.85
C PRO A 220 9.39 -13.92 3.23
N GLU A 221 9.50 -13.52 1.99
CA GLU A 221 10.78 -13.40 1.29
C GLU A 221 11.72 -12.33 1.85
N PHE A 222 11.26 -11.43 2.72
CA PHE A 222 12.16 -10.54 3.47
C PHE A 222 13.06 -11.31 4.43
N ASP A 223 12.52 -12.35 5.09
CA ASP A 223 13.32 -13.23 5.95
C ASP A 223 14.26 -14.11 5.13
N ASP A 224 13.74 -14.73 4.06
CA ASP A 224 14.53 -15.53 3.12
C ASP A 224 15.71 -14.72 2.53
N ALA A 225 15.49 -13.48 2.16
CA ALA A 225 16.50 -12.59 1.60
C ALA A 225 17.61 -12.27 2.61
N TRP A 226 17.21 -11.96 3.85
CA TRP A 226 18.17 -11.73 4.93
C TRP A 226 19.03 -12.97 5.18
N GLU A 227 18.41 -14.13 5.38
CA GLU A 227 19.11 -15.39 5.62
C GLU A 227 20.04 -15.76 4.44
N ALA A 228 19.57 -15.60 3.21
CA ALA A 228 20.38 -15.85 2.02
C ALA A 228 21.60 -14.90 1.94
N ALA A 229 21.42 -13.62 2.26
CA ALA A 229 22.50 -12.65 2.27
C ALA A 229 23.56 -12.97 3.35
N GLN A 230 23.11 -13.34 4.57
CA GLN A 230 24.02 -13.74 5.65
C GLN A 230 24.78 -15.04 5.32
N ALA A 231 24.15 -15.95 4.58
CA ALA A 231 24.77 -17.18 4.10
C ALA A 231 25.75 -16.97 2.93
N GLY A 232 25.82 -15.76 2.36
CA GLY A 232 26.65 -15.45 1.19
C GLY A 232 26.13 -16.08 -0.10
N SER A 233 24.81 -16.26 -0.24
CA SER A 233 24.16 -16.73 -1.46
C SER A 233 24.40 -15.74 -2.62
N MET A 234 24.57 -16.28 -3.83
CA MET A 234 24.68 -15.44 -5.03
C MET A 234 23.34 -14.76 -5.42
N ASP A 235 22.21 -15.25 -4.89
CA ASP A 235 20.89 -14.71 -5.14
C ASP A 235 20.56 -13.50 -4.25
N ALA A 236 21.39 -13.20 -3.25
CA ALA A 236 21.13 -12.14 -2.29
C ALA A 236 22.38 -11.28 -2.07
N VAL A 237 22.20 -9.97 -2.16
CA VAL A 237 23.24 -8.98 -1.86
C VAL A 237 22.75 -8.09 -0.73
N PHE A 238 23.40 -8.17 0.43
CA PHE A 238 23.17 -7.23 1.51
C PHE A 238 23.71 -5.85 1.10
N GLU A 239 22.91 -4.82 1.27
CA GLU A 239 23.32 -3.47 0.89
C GLU A 239 23.42 -2.52 2.07
N PHE A 240 22.46 -2.56 2.99
CA PHE A 240 22.41 -1.60 4.09
C PHE A 240 21.55 -2.09 5.26
N GLY A 241 21.75 -1.50 6.43
CA GLY A 241 20.87 -1.58 7.59
C GLY A 241 21.08 -2.79 8.47
N GLU A 242 20.13 -3.07 9.32
CA GLU A 242 20.19 -4.14 10.32
C GLU A 242 18.83 -4.83 10.47
N LYS A 243 18.85 -6.13 10.76
CA LYS A 243 17.70 -6.89 11.26
C LYS A 243 17.85 -7.00 12.77
N ARG A 244 17.03 -6.24 13.50
CA ARG A 244 17.07 -6.17 14.97
C ARG A 244 15.92 -6.89 15.63
N GLU A 245 14.93 -7.33 14.83
CA GLU A 245 13.81 -8.16 15.25
C GLU A 245 13.46 -9.18 14.18
N ALA A 246 12.60 -10.14 14.51
CA ALA A 246 12.10 -11.09 13.53
C ALA A 246 11.31 -10.37 12.44
N VAL A 247 11.34 -10.87 11.20
CA VAL A 247 10.43 -10.41 10.16
C VAL A 247 9.01 -10.87 10.53
N CYS A 248 8.15 -9.91 10.85
CA CYS A 248 6.76 -10.17 11.23
C CYS A 248 5.88 -10.24 9.99
N CYS A 249 5.96 -11.35 9.28
CA CYS A 249 5.23 -11.60 8.04
C CYS A 249 4.12 -12.64 8.23
N PRO A 250 3.19 -12.80 7.27
CA PRO A 250 2.23 -13.90 7.27
C PRO A 250 2.90 -15.29 7.25
N ASP A 251 2.30 -16.27 7.97
CA ASP A 251 2.72 -17.67 7.90
C ASP A 251 2.41 -18.30 6.53
N ILE A 252 1.47 -17.69 5.78
CA ILE A 252 1.02 -18.21 4.47
C ILE A 252 1.67 -17.36 3.36
N ASN A 253 2.56 -18.00 2.60
CA ASN A 253 3.09 -17.45 1.36
C ASN A 253 2.16 -17.79 0.20
N THR A 254 1.61 -16.79 -0.46
CA THR A 254 0.66 -16.95 -1.58
C THR A 254 1.30 -16.80 -2.95
N GLY A 255 2.62 -16.57 -3.01
CA GLY A 255 3.38 -16.47 -4.25
C GLY A 255 3.38 -15.09 -4.89
N PHE A 256 3.14 -14.02 -4.11
CA PHE A 256 3.24 -12.65 -4.62
C PHE A 256 4.63 -12.34 -5.17
N PHE A 257 5.68 -12.69 -4.42
CA PHE A 257 7.06 -12.45 -4.86
C PHE A 257 7.44 -13.28 -6.09
N ASP A 258 6.95 -14.52 -6.20
CA ASP A 258 7.14 -15.33 -7.40
C ASP A 258 6.52 -14.65 -8.63
N LYS A 259 5.34 -14.02 -8.46
CA LYS A 259 4.69 -13.26 -9.52
C LYS A 259 5.47 -11.98 -9.88
N VAL A 260 6.07 -11.31 -8.89
CA VAL A 260 6.99 -10.18 -9.13
C VAL A 260 8.16 -10.62 -10.01
N LEU A 261 8.78 -11.75 -9.71
CA LEU A 261 9.90 -12.29 -10.51
C LEU A 261 9.46 -12.70 -11.91
N GLU A 262 8.27 -13.31 -12.04
CA GLU A 262 7.72 -13.74 -13.34
C GLU A 262 7.52 -12.56 -14.30
N LEU A 263 7.04 -11.43 -13.78
CA LEU A 263 6.66 -10.28 -14.62
C LEU A 263 7.82 -9.32 -14.89
N ASP A 264 8.91 -9.39 -14.13
CA ASP A 264 10.14 -8.58 -14.27
C ASP A 264 9.91 -7.06 -14.40
N SER A 265 8.82 -6.55 -13.83
CA SER A 265 8.50 -5.13 -13.76
C SER A 265 9.03 -4.52 -12.47
N THR A 266 8.67 -5.09 -11.32
CA THR A 266 9.00 -4.53 -10.01
C THR A 266 10.48 -4.65 -9.69
N LYS A 267 11.11 -3.51 -9.40
CA LYS A 267 12.54 -3.40 -9.06
C LYS A 267 12.78 -3.28 -7.57
N ALA A 268 11.79 -2.78 -6.83
CA ALA A 268 11.85 -2.68 -5.38
C ALA A 268 10.49 -2.96 -4.72
N ILE A 269 10.53 -3.55 -3.54
CA ILE A 269 9.41 -3.69 -2.60
C ILE A 269 9.79 -2.95 -1.34
N VAL A 270 8.94 -2.04 -0.89
CA VAL A 270 9.19 -1.11 0.21
C VAL A 270 8.09 -1.28 1.25
N VAL A 271 8.48 -1.62 2.48
CA VAL A 271 7.56 -1.98 3.57
C VAL A 271 7.85 -1.21 4.85
N GLY A 272 6.95 -1.34 5.84
CA GLY A 272 7.11 -0.88 7.22
C GLY A 272 6.97 -2.03 8.22
N HIS A 273 6.14 -1.83 9.25
CA HIS A 273 5.65 -2.82 10.19
C HIS A 273 6.62 -3.22 11.31
N ASP A 274 7.85 -3.59 10.97
CA ASP A 274 8.88 -3.99 11.93
C ASP A 274 9.70 -2.76 12.32
N HIS A 275 9.42 -2.16 13.48
CA HIS A 275 9.94 -0.85 13.87
C HIS A 275 11.47 -0.83 14.12
N LEU A 276 12.09 -1.99 14.32
CA LEU A 276 13.52 -2.08 14.58
C LEU A 276 14.32 -2.56 13.36
N ASN A 277 13.66 -3.05 12.32
CA ASN A 277 14.28 -3.46 11.08
C ASN A 277 14.42 -2.27 10.13
N ASN A 278 15.60 -2.09 9.56
CA ASN A 278 15.86 -1.07 8.56
C ASN A 278 16.75 -1.58 7.42
N PHE A 279 16.80 -2.89 7.23
CA PHE A 279 17.69 -3.48 6.25
C PHE A 279 17.16 -3.37 4.81
N ARG A 280 18.10 -3.37 3.89
CA ARG A 280 17.87 -3.53 2.46
C ARG A 280 18.75 -4.66 1.91
N VAL A 281 18.10 -5.60 1.24
CA VAL A 281 18.73 -6.71 0.55
C VAL A 281 18.22 -6.74 -0.90
N LYS A 282 19.13 -6.84 -1.86
CA LYS A 282 18.76 -7.15 -3.24
C LYS A 282 18.66 -8.66 -3.37
N TYR A 283 17.45 -9.19 -3.50
CA TYR A 283 17.16 -10.62 -3.56
C TYR A 283 16.59 -11.00 -4.92
N LYS A 284 17.25 -11.94 -5.62
CA LYS A 284 16.87 -12.38 -6.98
C LYS A 284 16.64 -11.22 -7.95
N GLY A 285 17.38 -10.12 -7.79
CA GLY A 285 17.29 -8.95 -8.65
C GLY A 285 16.34 -7.84 -8.15
N VAL A 286 15.49 -8.10 -7.14
CA VAL A 286 14.53 -7.15 -6.56
C VAL A 286 15.09 -6.61 -5.24
N TYR A 287 15.01 -5.31 -5.01
CA TYR A 287 15.34 -4.70 -3.72
C TYR A 287 14.20 -4.93 -2.73
N LEU A 288 14.48 -5.56 -1.60
CA LEU A 288 13.57 -5.68 -0.47
C LEU A 288 14.02 -4.69 0.60
N CYS A 289 13.21 -3.66 0.84
CA CYS A 289 13.58 -2.49 1.64
C CYS A 289 12.61 -2.31 2.80
N TYR A 290 13.12 -2.30 4.02
CA TYR A 290 12.37 -1.71 5.13
C TYR A 290 12.49 -0.19 5.10
N GLY A 291 11.38 0.49 5.38
CA GLY A 291 11.39 1.88 5.77
C GLY A 291 11.97 2.07 7.17
N VAL A 292 12.14 3.32 7.54
CA VAL A 292 12.53 3.71 8.89
C VAL A 292 11.27 4.15 9.63
N THR A 293 11.03 3.60 10.83
CA THR A 293 9.86 3.99 11.62
C THR A 293 9.87 5.50 11.90
N SER A 294 8.72 6.13 11.74
CA SER A 294 8.57 7.59 11.82
C SER A 294 7.92 8.04 13.13
N THR A 295 8.09 7.26 14.19
CA THR A 295 7.47 7.54 15.50
C THR A 295 8.30 7.02 16.67
N ASP A 296 8.08 7.66 17.83
CA ASP A 296 8.52 7.22 19.15
C ASP A 296 7.38 6.56 19.98
N ARG A 297 6.26 6.16 19.32
CA ARG A 297 5.00 5.93 20.04
C ARG A 297 4.79 4.52 20.55
N ILE A 298 5.11 3.51 19.80
CA ILE A 298 4.80 2.11 20.15
C ILE A 298 6.02 1.45 20.79
N TYR A 299 6.96 1.03 19.97
CA TYR A 299 8.30 0.62 20.36
C TYR A 299 9.24 1.09 19.26
N TYR A 300 10.45 1.46 19.62
CA TYR A 300 11.39 2.07 18.68
C TYR A 300 12.82 1.98 19.19
N ASP A 301 13.77 2.20 18.29
CA ASP A 301 15.16 2.48 18.64
C ASP A 301 15.48 3.93 18.26
N PRO A 302 15.91 4.79 19.20
CA PRO A 302 16.19 6.20 18.92
C PRO A 302 17.25 6.44 17.84
N SER A 303 18.04 5.43 17.51
CA SER A 303 19.08 5.53 16.47
C SER A 303 18.57 5.22 15.06
N VAL A 304 17.32 4.77 14.91
CA VAL A 304 16.69 4.40 13.62
C VAL A 304 15.28 4.98 13.51
N LEU A 305 15.15 6.28 13.80
CA LEU A 305 13.93 7.05 13.60
C LEU A 305 14.09 8.00 12.41
N GLY A 306 13.05 8.18 11.60
CA GLY A 306 13.11 9.14 10.50
C GLY A 306 12.26 8.82 9.30
N GLY A 307 12.86 8.77 8.12
CA GLY A 307 12.21 8.49 6.86
C GLY A 307 13.15 7.80 5.87
N HIS A 308 12.59 7.30 4.78
CA HIS A 308 13.33 6.63 3.73
C HIS A 308 13.07 7.31 2.39
N VAL A 309 14.12 7.81 1.74
CA VAL A 309 14.03 8.47 0.43
C VAL A 309 14.45 7.50 -0.67
N ILE A 310 13.60 7.37 -1.67
CA ILE A 310 13.87 6.61 -2.88
C ILE A 310 13.96 7.61 -4.04
N THR A 311 15.11 7.70 -4.69
CA THR A 311 15.31 8.52 -5.88
C THR A 311 15.23 7.67 -7.13
N ILE A 312 14.30 8.01 -8.02
CA ILE A 312 14.08 7.35 -9.29
C ILE A 312 14.76 8.19 -10.36
N HIS A 313 15.85 7.67 -10.93
CA HIS A 313 16.62 8.36 -11.96
C HIS A 313 16.05 8.18 -13.36
N SER A 314 16.38 9.10 -14.25
CA SER A 314 15.89 9.09 -15.64
C SER A 314 16.31 7.86 -16.46
N ASP A 315 17.34 7.15 -16.03
CA ASP A 315 17.80 5.88 -16.65
C ASP A 315 17.12 4.65 -16.02
N GLY A 316 16.21 4.84 -15.05
CA GLY A 316 15.50 3.78 -14.34
C GLY A 316 16.29 3.17 -13.18
N SER A 317 17.46 3.71 -12.84
CA SER A 317 18.17 3.31 -11.63
C SER A 317 17.53 3.90 -10.39
N LEU A 318 17.70 3.22 -9.25
CA LEU A 318 17.15 3.63 -7.95
C LEU A 318 18.29 3.88 -6.98
N ASP A 319 18.25 5.02 -6.30
CA ASP A 319 19.03 5.28 -5.11
C ASP A 319 18.14 5.27 -3.88
N PHE A 320 18.71 4.85 -2.75
CA PHE A 320 17.98 4.71 -1.50
C PHE A 320 18.78 5.35 -0.38
N GLU A 321 18.14 6.22 0.37
CA GLU A 321 18.72 6.93 1.51
C GLU A 321 17.79 6.83 2.72
N GLN A 322 18.32 6.46 3.88
CA GLN A 322 17.58 6.53 5.13
C GLN A 322 17.99 7.78 5.88
N LEU A 323 17.04 8.66 6.11
CA LEU A 323 17.20 9.87 6.89
C LEU A 323 16.94 9.56 8.35
N PHE A 324 17.97 9.69 9.17
CA PHE A 324 17.84 9.48 10.61
C PHE A 324 17.81 10.82 11.32
N HIS A 325 16.77 11.00 12.14
CA HIS A 325 16.58 12.17 12.98
C HIS A 325 16.28 11.77 14.40
N SER A 326 16.53 12.65 15.33
CA SER A 326 16.20 12.44 16.75
C SER A 326 15.12 13.41 17.21
N TYR A 327 14.33 13.01 18.18
CA TYR A 327 13.39 13.92 18.83
C TYR A 327 14.08 15.05 19.61
N GLU A 328 15.36 14.93 19.94
CA GLU A 328 16.15 16.00 20.57
C GLU A 328 16.37 17.20 19.61
N GLU A 329 16.23 17.00 18.29
CA GLU A 329 16.36 18.06 17.29
C GLU A 329 15.14 18.99 17.25
N VAL A 330 14.02 18.62 17.88
CA VAL A 330 12.78 19.39 17.90
C VAL A 330 12.43 19.97 19.29
N GLU A 331 13.25 19.72 20.31
CA GLU A 331 13.18 20.37 21.61
C GLU A 331 13.86 21.77 21.55
#